data_c8fd4384996ee17696fe4ce17b551864
#
_entry.id   c8fd4384996ee17696fe4ce17b551864
#
_cell.length_a   1.000
_cell.length_b   1.000
_cell.length_c   1.000
_cell.angle_alpha   90.00
_cell.angle_beta   90.00
_cell.angle_gamma   90.00
#
_symmetry.space_group_name_H-M   'P 1'
#
loop_
_entity.id
_entity.type
_entity.pdbx_description
1 polymer ?
#
loop_
_entity_poly.entity_id
_entity_poly.type
_entity_poly.pdbx_seq_one_letter_code
_entity_poly.pdbx_strand_id
1 'polypeptide(L)'
;MHPYLIELASLMAIFSFAIVSPGADLAMVMRQAIVHGRRQAIITSFGVGTSLMFHVTYTILGLGLIISQSVYLFNIVKWFGVAYLIYIGVKSLRASKTDMTVATTAGDEPRLSEQSAFKAFTLGFAANALNPKPVFFFLSIFSTVVGAHTPISIKFGYGLVMASCLILWFIAVSMFMTTPRMRAAFGRASQWIDRTSGVVFIALGIKLATEKAA
;
A
#
# COMPACT_ATOMS: atom_id res chain seq x y z
N MET A 1 -2.55 -3.07 -28.27
CA MET A 1 -2.13 -3.66 -26.98
C MET A 1 -3.30 -4.47 -26.41
N HIS A 2 -3.03 -5.64 -25.83
CA HIS A 2 -4.09 -6.45 -25.21
C HIS A 2 -4.73 -5.67 -24.05
N PRO A 3 -6.07 -5.62 -23.92
CA PRO A 3 -6.74 -4.78 -22.92
C PRO A 3 -6.23 -5.03 -21.48
N TYR A 4 -5.92 -6.26 -21.13
CA TYR A 4 -5.38 -6.62 -19.82
C TYR A 4 -3.98 -6.02 -19.53
N LEU A 5 -3.17 -5.77 -20.56
CA LEU A 5 -1.88 -5.09 -20.38
C LEU A 5 -2.06 -3.60 -20.09
N ILE A 6 -3.08 -2.98 -20.67
CA ILE A 6 -3.41 -1.58 -20.40
C ILE A 6 -3.91 -1.43 -18.96
N GLU A 7 -4.80 -2.34 -18.51
CA GLU A 7 -5.25 -2.39 -17.11
C GLU A 7 -4.06 -2.55 -16.16
N LEU A 8 -3.19 -3.54 -16.40
CA LEU A 8 -2.02 -3.78 -15.56
C LEU A 8 -1.09 -2.56 -15.52
N ALA A 9 -0.79 -1.97 -16.67
CA ALA A 9 0.06 -0.77 -16.73
C ALA A 9 -0.54 0.40 -15.94
N SER A 10 -1.84 0.62 -16.06
CA SER A 10 -2.57 1.65 -15.30
C SER A 10 -2.55 1.38 -13.81
N LEU A 11 -2.81 0.12 -13.41
CA LEU A 11 -2.70 -0.33 -12.02
C LEU A 11 -1.30 -0.07 -11.45
N MET A 12 -0.25 -0.47 -12.18
CA MET A 12 1.12 -0.32 -11.73
C MET A 12 1.56 1.14 -11.67
N ALA A 13 1.13 1.98 -12.61
CA ALA A 13 1.40 3.41 -12.58
C ALA A 13 0.83 4.06 -11.32
N ILE A 14 -0.44 3.80 -10.98
CA ILE A 14 -1.08 4.34 -9.79
C ILE A 14 -0.47 3.73 -8.51
N PHE A 15 -0.25 2.42 -8.50
CA PHE A 15 0.28 1.69 -7.36
C PHE A 15 1.70 2.14 -6.97
N SER A 16 2.53 2.51 -7.96
CA SER A 16 3.89 3.01 -7.69
C SER A 16 3.90 4.24 -6.76
N PHE A 17 2.94 5.15 -6.91
CA PHE A 17 2.79 6.28 -5.99
C PHE A 17 2.35 5.84 -4.58
N ALA A 18 1.48 4.84 -4.50
CA ALA A 18 1.00 4.33 -3.22
C ALA A 18 2.08 3.64 -2.39
N ILE A 19 2.97 2.84 -3.03
CA ILE A 19 4.02 2.08 -2.33
C ILE A 19 5.21 2.95 -1.92
N VAL A 20 5.52 3.99 -2.69
CA VAL A 20 6.65 4.89 -2.38
C VAL A 20 6.25 5.94 -1.34
N SER A 21 4.95 6.29 -1.25
CA SER A 21 4.44 7.26 -0.27
C SER A 21 4.71 6.80 1.16
N PRO A 22 5.38 7.63 1.99
CA PRO A 22 5.63 7.33 3.39
C PRO A 22 4.35 6.94 4.14
N GLY A 23 4.42 5.87 4.93
CA GLY A 23 3.27 5.35 5.67
C GLY A 23 3.68 4.29 6.68
N ALA A 24 2.67 3.68 7.32
CA ALA A 24 2.86 2.69 8.38
C ALA A 24 3.73 1.49 7.93
N ASP A 25 3.54 1.00 6.71
CA ASP A 25 4.27 -0.15 6.18
C ASP A 25 5.76 0.17 6.00
N LEU A 26 6.07 1.34 5.41
CA LEU A 26 7.45 1.81 5.26
C LEU A 26 8.10 2.00 6.63
N ALA A 27 7.41 2.66 7.57
CA ALA A 27 7.92 2.89 8.92
C ALA A 27 8.19 1.57 9.65
N MET A 28 7.29 0.57 9.51
CA MET A 28 7.47 -0.75 10.09
C MET A 28 8.70 -1.46 9.51
N VAL A 29 8.84 -1.52 8.20
CA VAL A 29 9.98 -2.18 7.54
C VAL A 29 11.31 -1.49 7.90
N MET A 30 11.32 -0.16 7.93
CA MET A 30 12.50 0.61 8.34
C MET A 30 12.87 0.33 9.80
N ARG A 31 11.89 0.34 10.71
CA ARG A 31 12.12 0.01 12.12
C ARG A 31 12.70 -1.39 12.26
N GLN A 32 12.15 -2.39 11.56
CA GLN A 32 12.67 -3.75 11.55
C GLN A 32 14.12 -3.80 11.05
N ALA A 33 14.46 -3.05 10.00
CA ALA A 33 15.81 -3.00 9.46
C ALA A 33 16.82 -2.40 10.45
N ILE A 34 16.42 -1.38 11.21
CA ILE A 34 17.28 -0.66 12.14
C ILE A 34 17.46 -1.44 13.45
N VAL A 35 16.36 -1.97 14.03
CA VAL A 35 16.37 -2.59 15.36
C VAL A 35 16.75 -4.06 15.30
N HIS A 36 16.26 -4.82 14.32
CA HIS A 36 16.43 -6.28 14.24
C HIS A 36 17.29 -6.72 13.04
N GLY A 37 17.75 -5.77 12.23
CA GLY A 37 18.61 -6.03 11.08
C GLY A 37 17.88 -6.38 9.80
N ARG A 38 18.64 -6.41 8.70
CA ARG A 38 18.12 -6.58 7.32
C ARG A 38 17.31 -7.85 7.12
N ARG A 39 17.76 -8.97 7.72
CA ARG A 39 17.06 -10.27 7.58
C ARG A 39 15.62 -10.19 8.07
N GLN A 40 15.40 -9.60 9.24
CA GLN A 40 14.06 -9.47 9.83
C GLN A 40 13.19 -8.49 9.02
N ALA A 41 13.78 -7.41 8.52
CA ALA A 41 13.07 -6.48 7.64
C ALA A 41 12.64 -7.12 6.31
N ILE A 42 13.47 -7.97 5.71
CA ILE A 42 13.11 -8.75 4.51
C ILE A 42 11.94 -9.68 4.81
N ILE A 43 11.99 -10.41 5.93
CA ILE A 43 10.88 -11.29 6.34
C ILE A 43 9.60 -10.49 6.58
N THR A 44 9.70 -9.33 7.21
CA THR A 44 8.58 -8.40 7.38
C THR A 44 8.01 -7.95 6.04
N SER A 45 8.86 -7.70 5.04
CA SER A 45 8.42 -7.33 3.68
C SER A 45 7.58 -8.43 3.01
N PHE A 46 7.93 -9.70 3.24
CA PHE A 46 7.09 -10.83 2.80
C PHE A 46 5.75 -10.86 3.53
N GLY A 47 5.71 -10.54 4.83
CA GLY A 47 4.46 -10.40 5.58
C GLY A 47 3.54 -9.34 4.96
N VAL A 48 4.09 -8.15 4.68
CA VAL A 48 3.36 -7.05 4.01
C VAL A 48 2.84 -7.46 2.64
N GLY A 49 3.68 -8.10 1.81
CA GLY A 49 3.26 -8.56 0.48
C GLY A 49 2.19 -9.66 0.51
N THR A 50 2.24 -10.56 1.49
CA THR A 50 1.19 -11.57 1.70
C THR A 50 -0.12 -10.92 2.12
N SER A 51 -0.06 -9.90 2.97
CA SER A 51 -1.23 -9.10 3.35
C SER A 51 -1.84 -8.36 2.15
N LEU A 52 -1.03 -7.89 1.21
CA LEU A 52 -1.55 -7.30 -0.03
C LEU A 52 -2.42 -8.32 -0.79
N MET A 53 -1.98 -9.58 -0.89
CA MET A 53 -2.81 -10.62 -1.53
C MET A 53 -4.11 -10.87 -0.76
N PHE A 54 -4.12 -10.74 0.55
CA PHE A 54 -5.35 -10.76 1.35
C PHE A 54 -6.30 -9.60 0.96
N HIS A 55 -5.77 -8.36 0.82
CA HIS A 55 -6.56 -7.21 0.33
C HIS A 55 -7.13 -7.45 -1.07
N VAL A 56 -6.33 -7.96 -2.00
CA VAL A 56 -6.76 -8.29 -3.37
C VAL A 56 -7.88 -9.33 -3.33
N THR A 57 -7.71 -10.38 -2.54
CA THR A 57 -8.67 -11.48 -2.44
C THR A 57 -10.04 -11.00 -1.99
N TYR A 58 -10.11 -10.31 -0.85
CA TYR A 58 -11.43 -9.84 -0.38
C TYR A 58 -12.00 -8.72 -1.26
N THR A 59 -11.15 -7.93 -1.91
CA THR A 59 -11.63 -6.90 -2.84
C THR A 59 -12.29 -7.55 -4.07
N ILE A 60 -11.64 -8.54 -4.68
CA ILE A 60 -12.20 -9.24 -5.85
C ILE A 60 -13.50 -9.99 -5.47
N LEU A 61 -13.47 -10.75 -4.39
CA LEU A 61 -14.62 -11.55 -3.95
C LEU A 61 -15.72 -10.67 -3.35
N GLY A 62 -15.32 -9.68 -2.54
CA GLY A 62 -16.24 -8.79 -1.85
C GLY A 62 -16.95 -7.83 -2.81
N LEU A 63 -16.26 -7.20 -3.74
CA LEU A 63 -16.90 -6.36 -4.75
C LEU A 63 -17.88 -7.14 -5.61
N GLY A 64 -17.51 -8.34 -6.07
CA GLY A 64 -18.39 -9.18 -6.85
C GLY A 64 -19.69 -9.53 -6.10
N LEU A 65 -19.58 -9.91 -4.84
CA LEU A 65 -20.73 -10.21 -3.98
C LEU A 65 -21.58 -8.96 -3.68
N ILE A 66 -20.96 -7.85 -3.35
CA ILE A 66 -21.68 -6.61 -3.02
C ILE A 66 -22.46 -6.10 -4.24
N ILE A 67 -21.83 -6.06 -5.40
CA ILE A 67 -22.50 -5.59 -6.65
C ILE A 67 -23.65 -6.53 -7.02
N SER A 68 -23.47 -7.85 -6.89
CA SER A 68 -24.51 -8.81 -7.25
C SER A 68 -25.72 -8.84 -6.29
N GLN A 69 -25.53 -8.43 -5.04
CA GLN A 69 -26.57 -8.52 -4.01
C GLN A 69 -27.26 -7.19 -3.71
N SER A 70 -26.56 -6.06 -3.77
CA SER A 70 -27.13 -4.77 -3.37
C SER A 70 -26.37 -3.57 -3.92
N VAL A 71 -27.00 -2.86 -4.84
CA VAL A 71 -26.53 -1.55 -5.32
C VAL A 71 -26.42 -0.53 -4.18
N TYR A 72 -27.30 -0.64 -3.18
CA TYR A 72 -27.27 0.24 -2.00
C TYR A 72 -26.01 0.01 -1.16
N LEU A 73 -25.66 -1.26 -0.88
CA LEU A 73 -24.45 -1.60 -0.13
C LEU A 73 -23.20 -1.18 -0.89
N PHE A 74 -23.16 -1.38 -2.21
CA PHE A 74 -22.05 -0.88 -3.04
C PHE A 74 -21.89 0.63 -2.89
N ASN A 75 -22.98 1.40 -2.96
CA ASN A 75 -22.91 2.86 -2.81
C ASN A 75 -22.39 3.29 -1.42
N ILE A 76 -22.82 2.62 -0.35
CA ILE A 76 -22.29 2.91 1.00
C ILE A 76 -20.76 2.71 1.01
N VAL A 77 -20.28 1.53 0.62
CA VAL A 77 -18.85 1.20 0.62
C VAL A 77 -18.06 2.15 -0.30
N LYS A 78 -18.62 2.48 -1.46
CA LYS A 78 -18.05 3.44 -2.42
C LYS A 78 -17.84 4.81 -1.76
N TRP A 79 -18.85 5.37 -1.13
CA TRP A 79 -18.75 6.72 -0.54
C TRP A 79 -17.82 6.78 0.67
N PHE A 80 -17.74 5.70 1.48
CA PHE A 80 -16.69 5.57 2.49
C PHE A 80 -15.29 5.56 1.86
N GLY A 81 -15.11 4.82 0.76
CA GLY A 81 -13.86 4.79 0.01
C GLY A 81 -13.48 6.17 -0.55
N VAL A 82 -14.44 6.87 -1.16
CA VAL A 82 -14.27 8.25 -1.67
C VAL A 82 -13.81 9.18 -0.54
N ALA A 83 -14.56 9.22 0.56
CA ALA A 83 -14.26 10.09 1.70
C ALA A 83 -12.86 9.81 2.26
N TYR A 84 -12.50 8.52 2.38
CA TYR A 84 -11.18 8.14 2.88
C TYR A 84 -10.05 8.52 1.91
N LEU A 85 -10.21 8.28 0.60
CA LEU A 85 -9.20 8.64 -0.40
C LEU A 85 -8.98 10.17 -0.46
N ILE A 86 -10.04 10.95 -0.40
CA ILE A 86 -9.95 12.41 -0.31
C ILE A 86 -9.24 12.82 0.99
N TYR A 87 -9.60 12.20 2.13
CA TYR A 87 -8.95 12.48 3.42
C TYR A 87 -7.45 12.19 3.38
N ILE A 88 -7.02 10.99 2.95
CA ILE A 88 -5.58 10.67 2.86
C ILE A 88 -4.87 11.52 1.81
N GLY A 89 -5.53 11.84 0.71
CA GLY A 89 -5.00 12.73 -0.32
C GLY A 89 -4.72 14.13 0.21
N VAL A 90 -5.68 14.74 0.90
CA VAL A 90 -5.51 16.06 1.53
C VAL A 90 -4.44 16.01 2.63
N LYS A 91 -4.43 14.93 3.45
CA LYS A 91 -3.40 14.72 4.47
C LYS A 91 -1.99 14.63 3.84
N SER A 92 -1.85 13.91 2.73
CA SER A 92 -0.58 13.79 2.00
C SER A 92 -0.15 15.11 1.36
N LEU A 93 -1.08 15.92 0.83
CA LEU A 93 -0.77 17.26 0.30
C LEU A 93 -0.26 18.22 1.40
N ARG A 94 -0.75 18.06 2.63
CA ARG A 94 -0.36 18.87 3.80
C ARG A 94 0.86 18.32 4.53
N ALA A 95 1.41 17.15 4.10
CA ALA A 95 2.55 16.56 4.76
C ALA A 95 3.76 17.51 4.72
N SER A 96 4.39 17.68 5.86
CA SER A 96 5.71 18.31 6.00
C SER A 96 6.80 17.25 5.74
N LYS A 97 8.06 17.71 5.65
CA LYS A 97 9.19 16.79 5.53
C LYS A 97 9.15 15.75 6.65
N THR A 98 9.17 14.47 6.28
CA THR A 98 9.20 13.39 7.26
C THR A 98 10.59 13.30 7.85
N ASP A 99 10.71 13.51 9.16
CA ASP A 99 11.96 13.29 9.86
C ASP A 99 12.14 11.78 10.10
N MET A 100 12.97 11.17 9.26
CA MET A 100 13.27 9.74 9.31
C MET A 100 14.21 9.37 10.48
N THR A 101 14.67 10.35 11.26
CA THR A 101 15.46 10.09 12.47
C THR A 101 14.59 9.64 13.63
N VAL A 102 13.29 10.00 13.63
CA VAL A 102 12.32 9.68 14.69
C VAL A 102 11.83 8.21 14.63
N ALA A 103 12.17 7.45 13.58
CA ALA A 103 11.86 6.01 13.53
C ALA A 103 12.62 5.18 14.59
N THR A 104 13.61 5.76 15.25
CA THR A 104 14.21 5.28 16.49
C THR A 104 13.62 6.09 17.64
N THR A 105 12.52 5.65 18.23
CA THR A 105 12.07 6.17 19.53
C THR A 105 13.22 6.05 20.54
N ALA A 106 13.49 7.15 21.24
CA ALA A 106 14.47 7.21 22.31
C ALA A 106 14.22 6.04 23.29
N GLY A 107 15.10 5.06 23.31
CA GLY A 107 15.02 3.87 24.15
C GLY A 107 15.26 2.53 23.44
N ASP A 108 15.11 2.48 22.11
CA ASP A 108 15.51 1.32 21.33
C ASP A 108 17.02 1.41 21.02
N GLU A 109 17.88 1.16 22.00
CA GLU A 109 19.26 0.75 21.68
C GLU A 109 19.18 -0.42 20.70
N PRO A 110 20.09 -0.53 19.70
CA PRO A 110 20.13 -1.66 18.79
C PRO A 110 20.48 -2.93 19.58
N ARG A 111 19.53 -3.40 20.37
CA ARG A 111 19.57 -4.74 20.88
C ARG A 111 19.23 -5.63 19.70
N LEU A 112 20.22 -6.34 19.19
CA LEU A 112 20.03 -7.50 18.33
C LEU A 112 19.26 -8.56 19.16
N SER A 113 18.04 -8.21 19.59
CA SER A 113 17.17 -9.20 20.23
C SER A 113 16.80 -10.18 19.13
N GLU A 114 17.03 -11.45 19.37
CA GLU A 114 16.68 -12.53 18.45
C GLU A 114 15.17 -12.56 18.26
N GLN A 115 14.71 -11.74 17.30
CA GLN A 115 13.31 -11.78 16.89
C GLN A 115 13.11 -13.02 16.00
N SER A 116 12.10 -13.84 16.30
CA SER A 116 11.79 -14.99 15.45
C SER A 116 11.29 -14.52 14.07
N ALA A 117 11.58 -15.31 13.03
CA ALA A 117 11.11 -15.05 11.66
C ALA A 117 9.58 -14.97 11.59
N PHE A 118 8.89 -15.84 12.35
CA PHE A 118 7.42 -15.82 12.44
C PHE A 118 6.89 -14.48 12.99
N LYS A 119 7.52 -13.95 14.05
CA LYS A 119 7.15 -12.66 14.63
C LYS A 119 7.40 -11.51 13.63
N ALA A 120 8.50 -11.53 12.90
CA ALA A 120 8.79 -10.52 11.87
C ALA A 120 7.75 -10.55 10.74
N PHE A 121 7.41 -11.74 10.25
CA PHE A 121 6.39 -11.93 9.23
C PHE A 121 5.01 -11.45 9.70
N THR A 122 4.56 -11.89 10.87
CA THR A 122 3.23 -11.55 11.42
C THR A 122 3.10 -10.06 11.71
N LEU A 123 4.17 -9.39 12.15
CA LEU A 123 4.18 -7.93 12.32
C LEU A 123 3.97 -7.21 10.99
N GLY A 124 4.68 -7.64 9.92
CA GLY A 124 4.49 -7.07 8.59
C GLY A 124 3.09 -7.31 8.05
N PHE A 125 2.59 -8.55 8.17
CA PHE A 125 1.24 -8.92 7.77
C PHE A 125 0.19 -8.08 8.51
N ALA A 126 0.23 -8.05 9.83
CA ALA A 126 -0.75 -7.33 10.64
C ALA A 126 -0.69 -5.81 10.42
N ALA A 127 0.51 -5.23 10.31
CA ALA A 127 0.67 -3.80 10.06
C ALA A 127 -0.03 -3.36 8.76
N ASN A 128 0.06 -4.17 7.69
CA ASN A 128 -0.60 -3.89 6.42
C ASN A 128 -2.07 -4.31 6.44
N ALA A 129 -2.42 -5.50 6.96
CA ALA A 129 -3.80 -6.01 7.00
C ALA A 129 -4.76 -5.09 7.78
N LEU A 130 -4.26 -4.49 8.86
CA LEU A 130 -5.04 -3.57 9.70
C LEU A 130 -4.93 -2.09 9.24
N ASN A 131 -4.12 -1.81 8.22
CA ASN A 131 -3.95 -0.48 7.69
C ASN A 131 -5.14 -0.11 6.79
N PRO A 132 -5.90 0.93 7.09
CA PRO A 132 -7.03 1.32 6.25
C PRO A 132 -6.62 1.87 4.87
N LYS A 133 -5.37 2.32 4.70
CA LYS A 133 -4.90 2.87 3.42
C LYS A 133 -4.96 1.82 2.29
N PRO A 134 -4.42 0.59 2.41
CA PRO A 134 -4.59 -0.45 1.40
C PRO A 134 -6.05 -0.84 1.19
N VAL A 135 -6.86 -0.96 2.24
CA VAL A 135 -8.28 -1.36 2.13
C VAL A 135 -9.02 -0.50 1.09
N PHE A 136 -9.03 0.81 1.31
CA PHE A 136 -9.76 1.73 0.43
C PHE A 136 -9.02 1.98 -0.89
N PHE A 137 -7.70 1.87 -0.91
CA PHE A 137 -6.92 1.94 -2.14
C PHE A 137 -7.28 0.80 -3.09
N PHE A 138 -7.26 -0.46 -2.61
CA PHE A 138 -7.59 -1.61 -3.45
C PHE A 138 -9.06 -1.61 -3.88
N LEU A 139 -9.97 -1.26 -2.99
CA LEU A 139 -11.38 -1.08 -3.35
C LEU A 139 -11.53 -0.08 -4.52
N SER A 140 -10.87 1.07 -4.42
CA SER A 140 -10.95 2.12 -5.43
C SER A 140 -10.33 1.69 -6.76
N ILE A 141 -9.08 1.19 -6.74
CA ILE A 141 -8.34 0.91 -7.97
C ILE A 141 -8.97 -0.26 -8.74
N PHE A 142 -9.45 -1.30 -8.05
CA PHE A 142 -10.15 -2.42 -8.68
C PHE A 142 -11.53 -2.03 -9.21
N SER A 143 -12.23 -1.09 -8.57
CA SER A 143 -13.51 -0.60 -9.08
C SER A 143 -13.39 0.35 -10.26
N THR A 144 -12.25 1.07 -10.39
CA THR A 144 -12.11 2.16 -11.36
C THR A 144 -11.22 1.84 -12.56
N VAL A 145 -10.32 0.87 -12.42
CA VAL A 145 -9.28 0.57 -13.42
C VAL A 145 -9.49 -0.81 -14.04
N VAL A 146 -9.98 -1.78 -13.24
CA VAL A 146 -10.16 -3.15 -13.70
C VAL A 146 -11.56 -3.34 -14.27
N GLY A 147 -11.63 -3.84 -15.51
CA GLY A 147 -12.91 -4.07 -16.18
C GLY A 147 -13.80 -5.07 -15.43
N ALA A 148 -15.11 -4.85 -15.46
CA ALA A 148 -16.08 -5.77 -14.84
C ALA A 148 -15.96 -7.20 -15.42
N HIS A 149 -15.72 -7.30 -16.73
CA HIS A 149 -15.57 -8.57 -17.45
C HIS A 149 -14.17 -9.17 -17.39
N THR A 150 -13.18 -8.53 -16.73
CA THR A 150 -11.84 -9.09 -16.57
C THR A 150 -11.92 -10.38 -15.75
N PRO A 151 -11.41 -11.52 -16.26
CA PRO A 151 -11.46 -12.79 -15.55
C PRO A 151 -10.82 -12.73 -14.16
N ILE A 152 -11.40 -13.46 -13.21
CA ILE A 152 -10.89 -13.51 -11.83
C ILE A 152 -9.41 -13.93 -11.77
N SER A 153 -9.00 -14.89 -12.60
CA SER A 153 -7.61 -15.35 -12.69
C SER A 153 -6.66 -14.22 -13.10
N ILE A 154 -7.08 -13.36 -14.03
CA ILE A 154 -6.29 -12.18 -14.46
C ILE A 154 -6.22 -11.14 -13.33
N LYS A 155 -7.34 -10.90 -12.63
CA LYS A 155 -7.38 -10.01 -11.45
C LYS A 155 -6.40 -10.48 -10.35
N PHE A 156 -6.37 -11.79 -10.06
CA PHE A 156 -5.38 -12.35 -9.13
C PHE A 156 -3.95 -12.24 -9.67
N GLY A 157 -3.75 -12.40 -10.98
CA GLY A 157 -2.46 -12.17 -11.63
C GLY A 157 -1.94 -10.73 -11.40
N TYR A 158 -2.83 -9.74 -11.53
CA TYR A 158 -2.48 -8.35 -11.20
C TYR A 158 -2.05 -8.21 -9.73
N GLY A 159 -2.79 -8.84 -8.80
CA GLY A 159 -2.44 -8.86 -7.39
C GLY A 159 -1.06 -9.45 -7.14
N LEU A 160 -0.72 -10.56 -7.79
CA LEU A 160 0.60 -11.20 -7.66
C LEU A 160 1.73 -10.28 -8.15
N VAL A 161 1.54 -9.60 -9.28
CA VAL A 161 2.52 -8.63 -9.80
C VAL A 161 2.69 -7.49 -8.81
N MET A 162 1.59 -6.93 -8.30
CA MET A 162 1.61 -5.84 -7.31
C MET A 162 2.29 -6.27 -6.01
N ALA A 163 1.98 -7.48 -5.49
CA ALA A 163 2.60 -8.02 -4.29
C ALA A 163 4.10 -8.22 -4.47
N SER A 164 4.51 -8.75 -5.62
CA SER A 164 5.92 -8.94 -5.94
C SER A 164 6.67 -7.61 -6.00
N CYS A 165 6.10 -6.60 -6.66
CA CYS A 165 6.67 -5.26 -6.69
C CYS A 165 6.77 -4.62 -5.30
N LEU A 166 5.76 -4.79 -4.44
CA LEU A 166 5.77 -4.30 -3.06
C LEU A 166 6.88 -4.97 -2.24
N ILE A 167 7.00 -6.29 -2.33
CA ILE A 167 8.06 -7.05 -1.65
C ILE A 167 9.42 -6.56 -2.10
N LEU A 168 9.66 -6.47 -3.42
CA LEU A 168 10.92 -6.00 -3.98
C LEU A 168 11.24 -4.57 -3.55
N TRP A 169 10.25 -3.68 -3.53
CA TRP A 169 10.41 -2.32 -3.02
C TRP A 169 10.86 -2.32 -1.56
N PHE A 170 10.19 -3.07 -0.68
CA PHE A 170 10.55 -3.09 0.73
C PHE A 170 11.85 -3.85 1.02
N ILE A 171 12.23 -4.83 0.20
CA ILE A 171 13.57 -5.41 0.25
C ILE A 171 14.62 -4.34 -0.08
N ALA A 172 14.42 -3.57 -1.14
CA ALA A 172 15.30 -2.44 -1.49
C ALA A 172 15.38 -1.42 -0.34
N VAL A 173 14.25 -1.03 0.24
CA VAL A 173 14.20 -0.18 1.44
C VAL A 173 15.02 -0.79 2.58
N SER A 174 14.86 -2.09 2.85
CA SER A 174 15.59 -2.79 3.92
C SER A 174 17.10 -2.80 3.70
N MET A 175 17.53 -2.79 2.45
CA MET A 175 18.96 -2.78 2.10
C MET A 175 19.57 -1.37 2.17
N PHE A 176 18.87 -0.37 1.66
CA PHE A 176 19.42 0.97 1.47
C PHE A 176 19.13 1.92 2.64
N MET A 177 17.98 1.82 3.29
CA MET A 177 17.59 2.74 4.37
C MET A 177 18.29 2.47 5.71
N THR A 178 19.18 1.48 5.79
CA THR A 178 20.08 1.29 6.94
C THR A 178 21.17 2.36 6.99
N THR A 179 21.46 3.05 5.87
CA THR A 179 22.51 4.09 5.82
C THR A 179 21.93 5.48 6.13
N PRO A 180 22.60 6.30 6.98
CA PRO A 180 22.12 7.65 7.31
C PRO A 180 21.96 8.56 6.08
N ARG A 181 22.84 8.43 5.10
CA ARG A 181 22.78 9.22 3.85
C ARG A 181 21.51 8.96 3.06
N MET A 182 21.13 7.70 2.93
CA MET A 182 19.90 7.32 2.18
C MET A 182 18.63 7.75 2.92
N ARG A 183 18.62 7.61 4.25
CA ARG A 183 17.51 8.13 5.08
C ARG A 183 17.33 9.63 4.92
N ALA A 184 18.42 10.39 4.96
CA ALA A 184 18.40 11.84 4.77
C ALA A 184 17.94 12.23 3.35
N ALA A 185 18.40 11.50 2.32
CA ALA A 185 17.97 11.74 0.93
C ALA A 185 16.48 11.48 0.76
N PHE A 186 15.98 10.35 1.27
CA PHE A 186 14.55 10.01 1.22
C PHE A 186 13.70 11.01 2.03
N GLY A 187 14.16 11.42 3.23
CA GLY A 187 13.49 12.43 4.04
C GLY A 187 13.34 13.77 3.32
N ARG A 188 14.34 14.19 2.53
CA ARG A 188 14.22 15.39 1.69
C ARG A 188 13.22 15.25 0.57
N ALA A 189 13.15 14.05 -0.05
CA ALA A 189 12.21 13.77 -1.14
C ALA A 189 10.77 13.47 -0.64
N SER A 190 10.63 13.06 0.63
CA SER A 190 9.36 12.56 1.20
C SER A 190 8.19 13.51 0.99
N GLN A 191 8.41 14.82 1.17
CA GLN A 191 7.37 15.84 1.00
C GLN A 191 6.82 15.89 -0.44
N TRP A 192 7.69 15.78 -1.45
CA TRP A 192 7.29 15.75 -2.84
C TRP A 192 6.57 14.44 -3.20
N ILE A 193 7.08 13.32 -2.67
CA ILE A 193 6.46 12.00 -2.81
C ILE A 193 5.05 12.02 -2.21
N ASP A 194 4.90 12.54 -0.99
CA ASP A 194 3.59 12.64 -0.34
C ASP A 194 2.63 13.53 -1.14
N ARG A 195 3.07 14.70 -1.60
CA ARG A 195 2.23 15.62 -2.38
C ARG A 195 1.78 15.01 -3.69
N THR A 196 2.67 14.37 -4.45
CA THR A 196 2.30 13.69 -5.70
C THR A 196 1.34 12.52 -5.45
N SER A 197 1.60 11.71 -4.43
CA SER A 197 0.68 10.64 -4.01
C SER A 197 -0.68 11.21 -3.57
N GLY A 198 -0.69 12.35 -2.89
CA GLY A 198 -1.90 13.04 -2.48
C GLY A 198 -2.79 13.43 -3.67
N VAL A 199 -2.20 13.98 -4.74
CA VAL A 199 -2.92 14.28 -5.99
C VAL A 199 -3.51 13.00 -6.59
N VAL A 200 -2.74 11.91 -6.65
CA VAL A 200 -3.21 10.62 -7.17
C VAL A 200 -4.37 10.07 -6.34
N PHE A 201 -4.31 10.12 -5.01
CA PHE A 201 -5.39 9.64 -4.14
C PHE A 201 -6.66 10.47 -4.30
N ILE A 202 -6.56 11.80 -4.44
CA ILE A 202 -7.71 12.67 -4.71
C ILE A 202 -8.32 12.34 -6.08
N ALA A 203 -7.50 12.20 -7.11
CA ALA A 203 -7.97 11.85 -8.45
C ALA A 203 -8.69 10.49 -8.47
N LEU A 204 -8.16 9.49 -7.76
CA LEU A 204 -8.82 8.18 -7.57
C LEU A 204 -10.16 8.32 -6.82
N GLY A 205 -10.20 9.12 -5.76
CA GLY A 205 -11.43 9.36 -5.01
C GLY A 205 -12.51 10.01 -5.87
N ILE A 206 -12.14 11.01 -6.68
CA ILE A 206 -13.06 11.66 -7.64
C ILE A 206 -13.52 10.65 -8.69
N LYS A 207 -12.61 9.85 -9.27
CA LYS A 207 -12.97 8.82 -10.24
C LYS A 207 -13.92 7.79 -9.63
N LEU A 208 -13.65 7.30 -8.43
CA LEU A 208 -14.53 6.37 -7.71
C LEU A 208 -15.92 6.98 -7.46
N ALA A 209 -16.01 8.28 -7.16
CA ALA A 209 -17.29 8.96 -6.96
C ALA A 209 -18.18 8.92 -8.22
N THR A 210 -17.58 8.94 -9.42
CA THR A 210 -18.29 8.90 -10.71
C THR A 210 -18.68 7.49 -11.16
N GLU A 211 -18.09 6.43 -10.57
CA GLU A 211 -18.45 5.04 -10.92
C GLU A 211 -19.90 4.72 -10.50
N LYS A 212 -20.60 4.02 -11.39
CA LYS A 212 -21.96 3.52 -11.15
C LYS A 212 -21.88 2.02 -10.85
N ALA A 213 -22.76 1.55 -9.98
CA ALA A 213 -23.02 0.11 -9.88
C ALA A 213 -23.64 -0.34 -11.22
N ALA A 214 -22.90 -1.15 -11.96
CA ALA A 214 -23.36 -1.72 -13.23
C ALA A 214 -24.38 -2.83 -13.01
#